data_f20402ad468d2a8167be6781fe74b239
#
_entry.id   f20402ad468d2a8167be6781fe74b239
#
_cell.length_a   1.000
_cell.length_b   1.000
_cell.length_c   1.000
_cell.angle_alpha   90.00
_cell.angle_beta   90.00
_cell.angle_gamma   90.00
#
_symmetry.space_group_name_H-M   'P 1'
#
loop_
_entity.id
_entity.type
_entity.pdbx_description
1 polymer ?
#
loop_
_entity_poly.entity_id
_entity_poly.type
_entity_poly.pdbx_seq_one_letter_code
_entity_poly.pdbx_strand_id
1 'polypeptide(L)'
;VIHSVDGDKELYQKICEIMGNCRVNTWKGFHGANPGDVLDGSSMSFQELLADGTEITASGSNHFPENYGIFKNALHECMNKAKVTDTHFTDGTYEITLPESWIGLVNVTYSEGLVSFSVEKTDTKELSFMIIDNTGIGYSSESYPGRVAAGRLISDDDQRFITIRDNYSIQDYKDKVTPDVFALSKTYKKDKQSILDSLQGINGYTFYPEDGSVLY
;
A
#
# COMPACT_ATOMS: atom_id res chain seq x y z
N VAL A 1 6.93 7.89 1.34
CA VAL A 1 5.53 7.47 1.44
C VAL A 1 5.02 7.99 2.77
N ILE A 2 4.11 8.96 2.74
CA ILE A 2 3.47 9.48 3.95
C ILE A 2 2.16 8.70 4.06
N HIS A 3 2.14 7.67 4.89
CA HIS A 3 0.89 7.13 5.38
C HIS A 3 0.42 8.02 6.52
N SER A 4 -0.50 8.91 6.25
CA SER A 4 -1.26 9.60 7.27
C SER A 4 -2.36 8.65 7.73
N VAL A 5 -2.11 7.91 8.78
CA VAL A 5 -3.17 7.21 9.52
C VAL A 5 -3.57 8.15 10.65
N ASP A 6 -4.41 9.12 10.35
CA ASP A 6 -4.98 9.99 11.35
C ASP A 6 -5.90 9.15 12.26
N GLY A 7 -5.48 8.94 13.49
CA GLY A 7 -6.31 8.49 14.57
C GLY A 7 -6.22 7.01 15.00
N ASP A 8 -5.44 6.14 14.35
CA ASP A 8 -5.26 4.77 14.82
C ASP A 8 -4.18 4.70 15.94
N LYS A 9 -4.65 4.93 17.16
CA LYS A 9 -3.81 4.85 18.36
C LYS A 9 -3.20 3.45 18.54
N GLU A 10 -3.88 2.41 18.10
CA GLU A 10 -3.40 1.04 18.21
C GLU A 10 -2.23 0.79 17.24
N LEU A 11 -2.37 1.22 15.99
CA LEU A 11 -1.29 1.13 15.00
C LEU A 11 -0.07 1.93 15.45
N TYR A 12 -0.27 3.16 15.96
CA TYR A 12 0.81 3.98 16.49
C TYR A 12 1.55 3.27 17.63
N GLN A 13 0.81 2.68 18.57
CA GLN A 13 1.42 1.92 19.68
C GLN A 13 2.25 0.73 19.17
N LYS A 14 1.74 -0.02 18.20
CA LYS A 14 2.47 -1.14 17.57
C LYS A 14 3.75 -0.67 16.88
N ILE A 15 3.70 0.45 16.16
CA ILE A 15 4.91 1.02 15.53
C ILE A 15 5.93 1.41 16.60
N CYS A 16 5.50 2.06 17.68
CA CYS A 16 6.40 2.40 18.80
C CYS A 16 7.02 1.16 19.45
N GLU A 17 6.25 0.08 19.63
CA GLU A 17 6.75 -1.19 20.15
C GLU A 17 7.80 -1.81 19.20
N ILE A 18 7.53 -1.83 17.89
CA ILE A 18 8.48 -2.31 16.88
C ILE A 18 9.78 -1.51 16.93
N MET A 19 9.68 -0.18 17.00
CA MET A 19 10.83 0.72 17.10
C MET A 19 11.66 0.44 18.36
N GLY A 20 10.99 0.25 19.50
CA GLY A 20 11.64 -0.09 20.78
C GLY A 20 12.33 -1.44 20.73
N ASN A 21 11.66 -2.49 20.25
CA ASN A 21 12.18 -3.83 20.14
C ASN A 21 13.39 -3.93 19.20
N CYS A 22 13.37 -3.13 18.12
CA CYS A 22 14.47 -3.06 17.16
C CYS A 22 15.56 -2.07 17.54
N ARG A 23 15.43 -1.37 18.67
CA ARG A 23 16.40 -0.36 19.18
C ARG A 23 16.70 0.72 18.16
N VAL A 24 15.67 1.24 17.48
CA VAL A 24 15.81 2.25 16.42
C VAL A 24 16.54 3.50 16.88
N ASN A 25 16.45 3.84 18.17
CA ASN A 25 17.20 4.95 18.78
C ASN A 25 18.73 4.85 18.62
N THR A 26 19.26 3.63 18.44
CA THR A 26 20.70 3.42 18.20
C THR A 26 21.11 3.72 16.75
N TRP A 27 20.16 3.95 15.87
CA TRP A 27 20.43 4.26 14.45
C TRP A 27 20.80 5.72 14.20
N LYS A 28 20.66 6.58 15.20
CA LYS A 28 20.93 8.02 15.06
C LYS A 28 22.31 8.28 14.46
N GLY A 29 22.34 8.93 13.30
CA GLY A 29 23.56 9.26 12.57
C GLY A 29 24.22 8.08 11.85
N PHE A 30 23.54 6.93 11.71
CA PHE A 30 24.06 5.80 10.96
C PHE A 30 24.12 6.13 9.46
N HIS A 31 25.30 5.89 8.86
CA HIS A 31 25.52 5.99 7.41
C HIS A 31 26.28 4.75 6.91
N GLY A 32 25.52 3.80 6.35
CA GLY A 32 26.07 2.58 5.76
C GLY A 32 26.49 2.81 4.31
N ALA A 33 27.80 2.78 4.03
CA ALA A 33 28.31 2.86 2.67
C ALA A 33 28.12 1.55 1.90
N ASN A 34 27.88 1.65 0.58
CA ASN A 34 27.86 0.49 -0.30
C ASN A 34 29.27 -0.17 -0.32
N PRO A 35 29.43 -1.46 -0.02
CA PRO A 35 30.66 -2.17 -0.33
C PRO A 35 30.95 -2.06 -1.82
N GLY A 36 32.16 -1.63 -2.19
CA GLY A 36 32.54 -1.23 -3.54
C GLY A 36 32.35 -2.25 -4.67
N ASP A 37 32.03 -3.50 -4.32
CA ASP A 37 31.90 -4.63 -5.25
C ASP A 37 30.42 -4.96 -5.59
N VAL A 38 29.44 -4.21 -5.07
CA VAL A 38 28.01 -4.48 -5.29
C VAL A 38 27.48 -3.53 -6.35
N LEU A 39 27.20 -4.08 -7.54
CA LEU A 39 26.63 -3.34 -8.67
C LEU A 39 25.12 -3.16 -8.57
N ASP A 40 24.44 -4.03 -7.79
CA ASP A 40 22.99 -4.02 -7.60
C ASP A 40 22.68 -4.19 -6.11
N GLY A 41 21.69 -3.48 -5.60
CA GLY A 41 21.44 -3.54 -4.17
C GLY A 41 20.27 -2.73 -3.65
N SER A 42 20.09 -2.81 -2.33
CA SER A 42 19.05 -2.11 -1.60
C SER A 42 19.59 -0.85 -0.94
N SER A 43 18.77 0.19 -0.88
CA SER A 43 19.04 1.39 -0.09
C SER A 43 17.96 1.60 0.96
N MET A 44 18.29 2.30 2.05
CA MET A 44 17.33 2.76 3.05
C MET A 44 17.58 4.23 3.38
N SER A 45 16.51 4.93 3.66
CA SER A 45 16.52 6.22 4.36
C SER A 45 15.48 6.14 5.47
N PHE A 46 15.87 6.56 6.68
CA PHE A 46 15.01 6.57 7.85
C PHE A 46 15.09 7.95 8.51
N GLN A 47 13.94 8.52 8.83
CA GLN A 47 13.83 9.76 9.58
C GLN A 47 12.65 9.64 10.52
N GLU A 48 12.86 9.98 11.79
CA GLU A 48 11.85 9.98 12.84
C GLU A 48 12.09 11.16 13.78
N LEU A 49 11.00 11.82 14.18
CA LEU A 49 11.01 12.86 15.20
C LEU A 49 10.28 12.35 16.44
N LEU A 50 11.02 12.12 17.51
CA LEU A 50 10.45 11.65 18.76
C LEU A 50 9.73 12.79 19.51
N ALA A 51 8.82 12.42 20.42
CA ALA A 51 8.01 13.36 21.20
C ALA A 51 8.85 14.34 22.06
N ASP A 52 10.08 13.99 22.40
CA ASP A 52 11.03 14.84 23.14
C ASP A 52 11.81 15.81 22.22
N GLY A 53 11.50 15.82 20.90
CA GLY A 53 12.20 16.63 19.91
C GLY A 53 13.49 15.99 19.38
N THR A 54 13.83 14.77 19.81
CA THR A 54 14.99 14.06 19.29
C THR A 54 14.70 13.58 17.86
N GLU A 55 15.56 13.98 16.92
CA GLU A 55 15.52 13.48 15.55
C GLU A 55 16.47 12.29 15.40
N ILE A 56 15.97 11.21 14.80
CA ILE A 56 16.74 10.03 14.42
C ILE A 56 16.79 9.99 12.91
N THR A 57 17.98 10.10 12.33
CA THR A 57 18.23 9.95 10.90
C THR A 57 19.21 8.82 10.67
N ALA A 58 18.92 7.96 9.68
CA ALA A 58 19.82 6.90 9.26
C ALA A 58 19.69 6.68 7.76
N SER A 59 20.80 6.31 7.13
CA SER A 59 20.82 5.93 5.73
C SER A 59 21.78 4.76 5.50
N GLY A 60 21.52 3.96 4.48
CA GLY A 60 22.41 2.85 4.13
C GLY A 60 22.20 2.38 2.71
N SER A 61 23.27 1.91 2.11
CA SER A 61 23.27 1.22 0.81
C SER A 61 24.01 -0.09 0.97
N ASN A 62 23.27 -1.22 0.89
CA ASN A 62 23.77 -2.58 1.14
C ASN A 62 24.46 -2.81 2.52
N HIS A 63 24.51 -1.79 3.34
CA HIS A 63 24.97 -1.84 4.72
C HIS A 63 23.95 -1.12 5.59
N PHE A 64 23.28 -1.86 6.47
CA PHE A 64 22.15 -1.41 7.25
C PHE A 64 22.44 -1.44 8.75
N PRO A 65 21.77 -0.62 9.57
CA PRO A 65 21.93 -0.67 11.02
C PRO A 65 21.47 -2.02 11.58
N GLU A 66 21.94 -2.32 12.77
CA GLU A 66 21.54 -3.53 13.51
C GLU A 66 20.00 -3.62 13.60
N ASN A 67 19.48 -4.81 13.45
CA ASN A 67 18.03 -5.10 13.48
C ASN A 67 17.17 -4.45 12.37
N TYR A 68 17.77 -3.80 11.37
CA TYR A 68 17.00 -3.19 10.27
C TYR A 68 16.11 -4.20 9.53
N GLY A 69 16.62 -5.40 9.26
CA GLY A 69 15.83 -6.46 8.60
C GLY A 69 14.61 -6.88 9.44
N ILE A 70 14.80 -7.01 10.75
CA ILE A 70 13.71 -7.33 11.69
C ILE A 70 12.69 -6.19 11.73
N PHE A 71 13.15 -4.94 11.83
CA PHE A 71 12.31 -3.76 11.82
C PHE A 71 11.48 -3.67 10.53
N LYS A 72 12.13 -3.79 9.37
CA LYS A 72 11.47 -3.74 8.06
C LYS A 72 10.36 -4.78 7.96
N ASN A 73 10.62 -6.02 8.36
CA ASN A 73 9.65 -7.11 8.30
C ASN A 73 8.50 -6.87 9.29
N ALA A 74 8.79 -6.50 10.54
CA ALA A 74 7.77 -6.23 11.54
C ALA A 74 6.89 -5.02 11.18
N LEU A 75 7.50 -3.96 10.63
CA LEU A 75 6.75 -2.80 10.14
C LEU A 75 5.86 -3.20 8.96
N HIS A 76 6.40 -3.97 8.02
CA HIS A 76 5.64 -4.49 6.88
C HIS A 76 4.45 -5.35 7.34
N GLU A 77 4.64 -6.27 8.27
CA GLU A 77 3.57 -7.07 8.87
C GLU A 77 2.53 -6.20 9.60
N CYS A 78 2.99 -5.21 10.35
CA CYS A 78 2.12 -4.27 11.06
C CYS A 78 1.26 -3.46 10.09
N MET A 79 1.84 -2.95 9.01
CA MET A 79 1.13 -2.17 7.99
C MET A 79 0.23 -3.04 7.12
N ASN A 80 0.61 -4.30 6.87
CA ASN A 80 -0.21 -5.26 6.13
C ASN A 80 -1.48 -5.67 6.88
N LYS A 81 -1.55 -5.41 8.18
CA LYS A 81 -2.72 -5.68 9.01
C LYS A 81 -3.58 -4.44 9.30
N ALA A 82 -3.25 -3.30 8.70
CA ALA A 82 -4.07 -2.12 8.84
C ALA A 82 -5.42 -2.36 8.16
N LYS A 83 -6.50 -2.38 8.94
CA LYS A 83 -7.85 -2.42 8.41
C LYS A 83 -8.20 -1.05 7.82
N VAL A 84 -9.04 -1.05 6.81
CA VAL A 84 -9.67 0.17 6.33
C VAL A 84 -10.50 0.75 7.49
N THR A 85 -10.11 1.93 7.95
CA THR A 85 -10.77 2.64 9.07
C THR A 85 -11.52 3.88 8.59
N ASP A 86 -11.25 4.34 7.37
CA ASP A 86 -11.86 5.49 6.73
C ASP A 86 -12.24 5.15 5.28
N THR A 87 -13.17 5.90 4.74
CA THR A 87 -13.53 5.82 3.31
C THR A 87 -12.53 6.55 2.40
N HIS A 88 -11.71 7.44 2.94
CA HIS A 88 -10.70 8.15 2.18
C HIS A 88 -9.37 7.38 2.17
N PHE A 89 -8.83 7.13 0.99
CA PHE A 89 -7.53 6.51 0.81
C PHE A 89 -6.69 7.32 -0.19
N THR A 90 -5.41 7.50 0.12
CA THR A 90 -4.41 8.10 -0.77
C THR A 90 -3.08 7.38 -0.73
N ASP A 91 -2.39 7.33 -1.88
CA ASP A 91 -0.99 6.89 -1.95
C ASP A 91 0.00 8.06 -2.12
N GLY A 92 -0.52 9.29 -2.06
CA GLY A 92 0.25 10.52 -2.24
C GLY A 92 0.33 11.03 -3.67
N THR A 93 -0.15 10.28 -4.68
CA THR A 93 -0.27 10.73 -6.08
C THR A 93 -1.71 10.80 -6.55
N TYR A 94 -2.55 9.96 -5.98
CA TYR A 94 -4.00 9.96 -6.18
C TYR A 94 -4.74 9.72 -4.86
N GLU A 95 -6.02 10.02 -4.89
CA GLU A 95 -6.96 9.66 -3.83
C GLU A 95 -8.19 8.95 -4.41
N ILE A 96 -8.80 8.11 -3.59
CA ILE A 96 -10.03 7.37 -3.88
C ILE A 96 -10.95 7.35 -2.67
N THR A 97 -12.24 7.15 -2.94
CA THR A 97 -13.25 6.90 -1.90
C THR A 97 -13.57 5.41 -1.83
N LEU A 98 -13.28 4.80 -0.69
CA LEU A 98 -13.59 3.40 -0.42
C LEU A 98 -15.04 3.26 0.06
N PRO A 99 -15.72 2.13 -0.23
CA PRO A 99 -17.06 1.86 0.28
C PRO A 99 -17.09 1.78 1.81
N GLU A 100 -18.10 2.36 2.44
CA GLU A 100 -18.32 2.26 3.89
C GLU A 100 -18.39 0.80 4.36
N SER A 101 -18.92 -0.11 3.52
CA SER A 101 -18.99 -1.54 3.81
C SER A 101 -17.64 -2.22 3.97
N TRP A 102 -16.54 -1.57 3.57
CA TRP A 102 -15.19 -2.09 3.69
C TRP A 102 -14.55 -1.76 5.04
N ILE A 103 -15.06 -0.75 5.76
CA ILE A 103 -14.53 -0.32 7.05
C ILE A 103 -14.56 -1.48 8.05
N GLY A 104 -13.41 -1.76 8.65
CA GLY A 104 -13.23 -2.83 9.63
C GLY A 104 -13.21 -4.26 9.07
N LEU A 105 -13.52 -4.46 7.77
CA LEU A 105 -13.55 -5.78 7.13
C LEU A 105 -12.38 -5.99 6.14
N VAL A 106 -11.99 -4.93 5.44
CA VAL A 106 -10.95 -4.98 4.40
C VAL A 106 -9.63 -4.47 4.96
N ASN A 107 -8.56 -5.18 4.63
CA ASN A 107 -7.20 -4.74 4.89
C ASN A 107 -6.64 -4.06 3.63
N VAL A 108 -5.87 -3.01 3.81
CA VAL A 108 -5.14 -2.34 2.74
C VAL A 108 -3.65 -2.47 2.96
N THR A 109 -2.94 -2.83 1.92
CA THR A 109 -1.48 -2.92 1.89
C THR A 109 -0.94 -2.06 0.77
N TYR A 110 0.07 -1.27 1.06
CA TYR A 110 0.77 -0.46 0.07
C TYR A 110 2.24 -0.90 -0.07
N SER A 111 2.71 -1.02 -1.31
CA SER A 111 4.12 -1.28 -1.61
C SER A 111 4.48 -0.71 -2.98
N GLU A 112 5.36 0.29 -3.02
CA GLU A 112 5.98 0.81 -4.25
C GLU A 112 5.00 1.08 -5.42
N GLY A 113 3.87 1.75 -5.13
CA GLY A 113 2.84 2.05 -6.13
C GLY A 113 1.81 0.93 -6.34
N LEU A 114 1.92 -0.17 -5.60
CA LEU A 114 0.91 -1.22 -5.54
C LEU A 114 0.06 -1.05 -4.29
N VAL A 115 -1.24 -0.95 -4.46
CA VAL A 115 -2.23 -0.95 -3.37
C VAL A 115 -3.03 -2.24 -3.48
N SER A 116 -2.93 -3.10 -2.49
CA SER A 116 -3.66 -4.36 -2.42
C SER A 116 -4.74 -4.30 -1.36
N PHE A 117 -5.96 -4.68 -1.73
CA PHE A 117 -7.07 -4.83 -0.82
C PHE A 117 -7.31 -6.32 -0.57
N SER A 118 -7.34 -6.71 0.69
CA SER A 118 -7.48 -8.09 1.11
C SER A 118 -8.50 -8.25 2.24
N VAL A 119 -8.97 -9.46 2.44
CA VAL A 119 -9.82 -9.85 3.56
C VAL A 119 -9.22 -11.04 4.30
N GLU A 120 -9.51 -11.15 5.58
CA GLU A 120 -9.08 -12.29 6.38
C GLU A 120 -9.93 -13.52 6.07
N LYS A 121 -9.26 -14.67 5.93
CA LYS A 121 -9.90 -15.98 5.94
C LYS A 121 -9.97 -16.55 7.34
N THR A 122 -10.87 -17.49 7.54
CA THR A 122 -11.06 -18.18 8.84
C THR A 122 -9.80 -18.97 9.29
N ASP A 123 -8.89 -19.27 8.38
CA ASP A 123 -7.59 -19.91 8.67
C ASP A 123 -6.45 -18.90 8.89
N THR A 124 -6.79 -17.63 9.17
CA THR A 124 -5.84 -16.50 9.39
C THR A 124 -4.99 -16.10 8.18
N LYS A 125 -5.24 -16.67 7.02
CA LYS A 125 -4.59 -16.29 5.78
C LYS A 125 -5.39 -15.19 5.08
N GLU A 126 -4.69 -14.23 4.51
CA GLU A 126 -5.32 -13.18 3.72
C GLU A 126 -5.71 -13.66 2.32
N LEU A 127 -6.78 -13.06 1.81
CA LEU A 127 -7.24 -13.20 0.44
C LEU A 127 -7.21 -11.82 -0.22
N SER A 128 -6.19 -11.54 -1.01
CA SER A 128 -6.14 -10.32 -1.83
C SER A 128 -7.15 -10.46 -2.97
N PHE A 129 -8.09 -9.52 -3.09
CA PHE A 129 -9.15 -9.56 -4.08
C PHE A 129 -9.08 -8.44 -5.12
N MET A 130 -8.46 -7.31 -4.79
CA MET A 130 -8.27 -6.18 -5.70
C MET A 130 -6.88 -5.56 -5.52
N ILE A 131 -6.26 -5.17 -6.62
CA ILE A 131 -4.98 -4.46 -6.63
C ILE A 131 -5.11 -3.25 -7.54
N ILE A 132 -4.69 -2.08 -7.04
CA ILE A 132 -4.46 -0.87 -7.83
C ILE A 132 -2.95 -0.75 -8.02
N ASP A 133 -2.51 -0.56 -9.25
CA ASP A 133 -1.11 -0.49 -9.62
C ASP A 133 -0.84 0.83 -10.36
N ASN A 134 0.00 1.68 -9.77
CA ASN A 134 0.48 2.94 -10.34
C ASN A 134 2.03 2.97 -10.46
N THR A 135 2.67 1.81 -10.57
CA THR A 135 4.15 1.72 -10.63
C THR A 135 4.78 2.42 -11.83
N GLY A 136 3.97 2.95 -12.75
CA GLY A 136 4.47 3.67 -13.93
C GLY A 136 4.99 2.75 -15.04
N ILE A 137 4.97 1.44 -14.85
CA ILE A 137 5.38 0.49 -15.89
C ILE A 137 4.33 0.53 -16.99
N GLY A 138 4.75 0.90 -18.20
CA GLY A 138 3.89 1.05 -19.36
C GLY A 138 2.99 -0.19 -19.56
N TYR A 139 1.71 0.06 -19.72
CA TYR A 139 0.70 -0.98 -19.90
C TYR A 139 0.87 -1.65 -21.26
N SER A 140 1.05 -2.96 -21.24
CA SER A 140 0.84 -3.82 -22.40
C SER A 140 -0.26 -4.82 -22.03
N SER A 141 -1.41 -4.71 -22.68
CA SER A 141 -2.56 -5.60 -22.47
C SER A 141 -2.23 -7.07 -22.68
N GLU A 142 -1.23 -7.35 -23.53
CA GLU A 142 -0.78 -8.71 -23.84
C GLU A 142 0.00 -9.37 -22.69
N SER A 143 0.59 -8.59 -21.80
CA SER A 143 1.50 -9.11 -20.77
C SER A 143 0.79 -9.45 -19.44
N TYR A 144 -0.42 -8.94 -19.19
CA TYR A 144 -1.08 -9.07 -17.88
C TYR A 144 -2.59 -9.27 -18.01
N PRO A 145 -3.05 -10.51 -18.23
CA PRO A 145 -4.47 -10.80 -18.27
C PRO A 145 -5.18 -10.41 -16.95
N GLY A 146 -6.38 -9.85 -17.06
CA GLY A 146 -7.19 -9.45 -15.90
C GLY A 146 -6.89 -8.06 -15.35
N ARG A 147 -6.00 -7.26 -15.94
CA ARG A 147 -5.84 -5.84 -15.64
C ARG A 147 -6.77 -5.01 -16.51
N VAL A 148 -7.35 -4.00 -15.90
CA VAL A 148 -8.15 -2.96 -16.58
C VAL A 148 -7.42 -1.64 -16.41
N ALA A 149 -7.16 -0.94 -17.51
CA ALA A 149 -6.65 0.42 -17.46
C ALA A 149 -7.72 1.32 -16.83
N ALA A 150 -7.37 2.04 -15.76
CA ALA A 150 -8.23 3.04 -15.15
C ALA A 150 -7.98 4.42 -15.76
N GLY A 151 -6.72 4.72 -16.10
CA GLY A 151 -6.33 5.99 -16.69
C GLY A 151 -4.86 6.32 -16.47
N ARG A 152 -4.55 7.61 -16.55
CA ARG A 152 -3.20 8.13 -16.38
C ARG A 152 -3.18 9.25 -15.35
N LEU A 153 -2.14 9.27 -14.53
CA LEU A 153 -1.76 10.40 -13.69
C LEU A 153 -0.63 11.16 -14.39
N ILE A 154 -0.80 12.44 -14.57
CA ILE A 154 0.17 13.30 -15.23
C ILE A 154 0.48 14.49 -14.32
N SER A 155 1.77 14.72 -14.07
CA SER A 155 2.31 15.94 -13.48
C SER A 155 3.30 16.60 -14.47
N ASP A 156 3.91 17.72 -14.08
CA ASP A 156 4.88 18.40 -14.93
C ASP A 156 6.10 17.53 -15.28
N ASP A 157 6.51 16.64 -14.36
CA ASP A 157 7.74 15.86 -14.45
C ASP A 157 7.53 14.35 -14.55
N ASP A 158 6.29 13.85 -14.40
CA ASP A 158 6.02 12.42 -14.32
C ASP A 158 4.69 12.04 -14.95
N GLN A 159 4.67 10.85 -15.56
CA GLN A 159 3.45 10.23 -16.09
C GLN A 159 3.39 8.77 -15.66
N ARG A 160 2.26 8.39 -15.04
CA ARG A 160 2.02 7.03 -14.57
C ARG A 160 0.72 6.49 -15.10
N PHE A 161 0.69 5.20 -15.39
CA PHE A 161 -0.54 4.49 -15.70
C PHE A 161 -1.14 3.93 -14.41
N ILE A 162 -2.45 4.08 -14.27
CA ILE A 162 -3.20 3.38 -13.22
C ILE A 162 -3.93 2.21 -13.85
N THR A 163 -3.68 1.02 -13.30
CA THR A 163 -4.43 -0.19 -13.66
C THR A 163 -5.06 -0.79 -12.43
N ILE A 164 -6.23 -1.42 -12.61
CA ILE A 164 -6.88 -2.21 -11.57
C ILE A 164 -6.92 -3.67 -12.00
N ARG A 165 -6.58 -4.55 -11.07
CA ARG A 165 -6.61 -5.98 -11.26
C ARG A 165 -7.50 -6.64 -10.21
N ASP A 166 -8.45 -7.46 -10.67
CA ASP A 166 -9.09 -8.45 -9.83
C ASP A 166 -8.10 -9.61 -9.61
N ASN A 167 -7.88 -9.97 -8.34
CA ASN A 167 -6.97 -11.06 -8.01
C ASN A 167 -7.76 -12.33 -7.71
N TYR A 168 -8.27 -12.48 -6.49
CA TYR A 168 -9.11 -13.62 -6.12
C TYR A 168 -10.55 -13.19 -5.91
N SER A 169 -11.50 -14.05 -6.32
CA SER A 169 -12.90 -13.81 -6.04
C SER A 169 -13.24 -14.24 -4.60
N ILE A 170 -13.77 -13.32 -3.79
CA ILE A 170 -14.26 -13.65 -2.44
C ILE A 170 -15.32 -14.75 -2.50
N GLN A 171 -16.10 -14.80 -3.60
CA GLN A 171 -17.15 -15.79 -3.78
C GLN A 171 -16.65 -17.24 -3.82
N ASP A 172 -15.43 -17.45 -4.34
CA ASP A 172 -14.82 -18.78 -4.41
C ASP A 172 -14.34 -19.29 -3.03
N TYR A 173 -14.35 -18.40 -2.03
CA TYR A 173 -13.91 -18.70 -0.68
C TYR A 173 -15.04 -18.61 0.36
N LYS A 174 -16.29 -18.80 -0.06
CA LYS A 174 -17.50 -18.69 0.78
C LYS A 174 -17.37 -19.41 2.13
N ASP A 175 -16.83 -20.61 2.14
CA ASP A 175 -16.71 -21.42 3.36
C ASP A 175 -15.43 -21.12 4.18
N LYS A 176 -14.62 -20.15 3.71
CA LYS A 176 -13.34 -19.78 4.30
C LYS A 176 -13.28 -18.31 4.75
N VAL A 177 -14.37 -17.61 4.69
CA VAL A 177 -14.52 -16.22 5.14
C VAL A 177 -15.74 -16.07 6.06
N THR A 178 -15.78 -14.99 6.84
CA THR A 178 -16.97 -14.71 7.66
C THR A 178 -18.17 -14.32 6.79
N PRO A 179 -19.43 -14.44 7.30
CA PRO A 179 -20.62 -14.01 6.56
C PRO A 179 -20.56 -12.54 6.10
N ASP A 180 -20.00 -11.64 6.94
CA ASP A 180 -19.87 -10.22 6.64
C ASP A 180 -18.88 -9.99 5.49
N VAL A 181 -17.72 -10.63 5.52
CA VAL A 181 -16.75 -10.62 4.41
C VAL A 181 -17.36 -11.22 3.14
N PHE A 182 -18.13 -12.32 3.26
CA PHE A 182 -18.80 -12.91 2.10
C PHE A 182 -19.83 -11.97 1.48
N ALA A 183 -20.50 -11.13 2.29
CA ALA A 183 -21.46 -10.15 1.78
C ALA A 183 -20.83 -9.14 0.82
N LEU A 184 -19.53 -8.80 0.99
CA LEU A 184 -18.79 -7.91 0.09
C LEU A 184 -18.74 -8.45 -1.35
N SER A 185 -18.75 -9.77 -1.54
CA SER A 185 -18.74 -10.37 -2.90
C SER A 185 -19.96 -9.97 -3.73
N LYS A 186 -21.09 -9.65 -3.09
CA LYS A 186 -22.34 -9.29 -3.74
C LYS A 186 -22.33 -7.85 -4.27
N THR A 187 -21.58 -6.97 -3.62
CA THR A 187 -21.50 -5.54 -3.97
C THR A 187 -20.22 -5.21 -4.73
N TYR A 188 -19.25 -6.11 -4.75
CA TYR A 188 -17.88 -5.87 -5.23
C TYR A 188 -17.80 -5.18 -6.59
N LYS A 189 -18.59 -5.62 -7.58
CA LYS A 189 -18.58 -5.02 -8.91
C LYS A 189 -19.01 -3.55 -8.88
N LYS A 190 -20.03 -3.23 -8.09
CA LYS A 190 -20.52 -1.85 -7.88
C LYS A 190 -19.49 -1.04 -7.11
N ASP A 191 -18.94 -1.62 -6.05
CA ASP A 191 -17.95 -0.99 -5.18
C ASP A 191 -16.68 -0.64 -5.96
N LYS A 192 -16.18 -1.56 -6.78
CA LYS A 192 -15.05 -1.32 -7.70
C LYS A 192 -15.32 -0.16 -8.65
N GLN A 193 -16.50 -0.10 -9.27
CA GLN A 193 -16.86 1.01 -10.14
C GLN A 193 -16.90 2.35 -9.38
N SER A 194 -17.49 2.37 -8.19
CA SER A 194 -17.53 3.56 -7.34
C SER A 194 -16.13 4.07 -6.95
N ILE A 195 -15.20 3.15 -6.68
CA ILE A 195 -13.79 3.49 -6.41
C ILE A 195 -13.16 4.14 -7.64
N LEU A 196 -13.35 3.55 -8.84
CA LEU A 196 -12.87 4.11 -10.10
C LEU A 196 -13.42 5.50 -10.37
N ASP A 197 -14.72 5.70 -10.17
CA ASP A 197 -15.43 6.97 -10.41
C ASP A 197 -14.96 8.08 -9.44
N SER A 198 -14.42 7.70 -8.29
CA SER A 198 -13.91 8.63 -7.27
C SER A 198 -12.41 8.97 -7.41
N LEU A 199 -11.70 8.34 -8.35
CA LEU A 199 -10.26 8.50 -8.50
C LEU A 199 -9.90 9.91 -8.96
N GLN A 200 -9.04 10.58 -8.21
CA GLN A 200 -8.56 11.94 -8.49
C GLN A 200 -7.04 12.01 -8.29
N GLY A 201 -6.36 12.81 -9.09
CA GLY A 201 -4.95 13.12 -8.90
C GLY A 201 -4.78 14.19 -7.82
N ILE A 202 -3.72 14.08 -7.02
CA ILE A 202 -3.35 15.05 -5.97
C ILE A 202 -1.86 15.39 -6.05
N ASN A 203 -1.42 16.36 -5.27
CA ASN A 203 -0.01 16.76 -5.15
C ASN A 203 0.68 17.04 -6.50
N GLY A 204 -0.01 17.77 -7.39
CA GLY A 204 0.49 18.15 -8.71
C GLY A 204 0.18 17.14 -9.82
N TYR A 205 -0.44 16.01 -9.49
CA TYR A 205 -0.96 15.08 -10.50
C TYR A 205 -2.39 15.42 -10.91
N THR A 206 -2.67 15.30 -12.20
CA THR A 206 -4.03 15.33 -12.77
C THR A 206 -4.36 13.93 -13.27
N PHE A 207 -5.53 13.44 -12.90
CA PHE A 207 -6.01 12.16 -13.39
C PHE A 207 -6.78 12.33 -14.71
N TYR A 208 -6.43 11.52 -15.70
CA TYR A 208 -7.09 11.40 -16.99
C TYR A 208 -7.64 9.98 -17.10
N PRO A 209 -8.96 9.78 -16.98
CA PRO A 209 -9.56 8.46 -17.11
C PRO A 209 -9.35 7.91 -18.53
N GLU A 210 -9.23 6.61 -18.63
CA GLU A 210 -9.25 5.92 -19.92
C GLU A 210 -10.66 6.01 -20.49
N ASP A 211 -10.80 6.48 -21.73
CA ASP A 211 -12.09 6.65 -22.40
C ASP A 211 -12.61 5.29 -22.89
N GLY A 212 -13.18 4.49 -21.99
CA GLY A 212 -14.08 3.37 -22.27
C GLY A 212 -13.73 2.36 -23.39
N SER A 213 -12.59 2.49 -24.03
CA SER A 213 -12.07 1.47 -24.95
C SER A 213 -11.51 0.33 -24.12
N VAL A 214 -12.42 -0.52 -23.67
CA VAL A 214 -12.14 -1.76 -22.98
C VAL A 214 -11.18 -2.57 -23.84
N LEU A 215 -9.97 -2.69 -23.37
CA LEU A 215 -9.08 -3.73 -23.87
C LEU A 215 -9.62 -5.06 -23.32
N TYR A 216 -10.29 -5.79 -24.19
CA TYR A 216 -10.72 -7.15 -23.95
C TYR A 216 -9.52 -8.09 -23.95
#